data_d0cf40e950dc6329ae3c27b30b5d7e6c
#
_entry.id   d0cf40e950dc6329ae3c27b30b5d7e6c
#
_cell.length_a   1.000
_cell.length_b   1.000
_cell.length_c   1.000
_cell.angle_alpha   90.00
_cell.angle_beta   90.00
_cell.angle_gamma   90.00
#
_symmetry.space_group_name_H-M   'P 1'
#
loop_
_entity.id
_entity.type
_entity.pdbx_description
1 polymer ?
#
loop_
_entity_poly.entity_id
_entity_poly.type
_entity_poly.pdbx_seq_one_letter_code
_entity_poly.pdbx_strand_id
1 'polypeptide(L)'
;MTGNSREDETRMRLLDAAGEIFSSKGYQAATVREITKLAKANLAAIHYHFGSKDRLYQAVLEHAHREAGRRFPPDLGLLPGADAKARLFAYVRALLLRLEDKSRHAWLSRLMAREMAEPSPNLTLVVERCLAPANVVLRGIVAELLGPAADPLAVARHAQSVVGQCRHFVLDRPVLSRLYPDCDPGQGGVDAVALHVVRFSLAALGCADGRDYEPPNLASESGDAS
;
A
#
# COMPACT_ATOMS: atom_id res chain seq x y z
N MET A 1 -4.20 -23.99 -27.68
CA MET A 1 -3.65 -23.08 -26.65
C MET A 1 -4.43 -21.77 -26.48
N THR A 2 -5.59 -21.59 -27.12
CA THR A 2 -6.36 -20.31 -27.13
C THR A 2 -7.48 -20.21 -26.08
N GLY A 3 -7.84 -21.29 -25.39
CA GLY A 3 -8.89 -21.28 -24.36
C GLY A 3 -8.44 -20.61 -23.05
N ASN A 4 -7.26 -20.92 -22.58
CA ASN A 4 -6.72 -20.44 -21.30
C ASN A 4 -6.52 -18.90 -21.28
N SER A 5 -6.09 -18.32 -22.40
CA SER A 5 -5.85 -16.87 -22.53
C SER A 5 -7.13 -16.03 -22.41
N ARG A 6 -8.26 -16.48 -22.96
CA ARG A 6 -9.56 -15.77 -22.86
C ARG A 6 -10.18 -15.88 -21.46
N GLU A 7 -9.97 -17.01 -20.81
CA GLU A 7 -10.42 -17.23 -19.43
C GLU A 7 -9.66 -16.33 -18.47
N ASP A 8 -8.34 -16.25 -18.60
CA ASP A 8 -7.49 -15.37 -17.82
C ASP A 8 -7.83 -13.88 -18.05
N GLU A 9 -8.07 -13.49 -19.30
CA GLU A 9 -8.51 -12.13 -19.63
C GLU A 9 -9.86 -11.78 -18.97
N THR A 10 -10.83 -12.69 -19.01
CA THR A 10 -12.13 -12.46 -18.37
C THR A 10 -12.01 -12.38 -16.85
N ARG A 11 -11.18 -13.23 -16.25
CA ARG A 11 -10.89 -13.21 -14.83
C ARG A 11 -10.26 -11.89 -14.41
N MET A 12 -9.30 -11.35 -15.17
CA MET A 12 -8.66 -10.07 -14.90
C MET A 12 -9.64 -8.91 -15.02
N ARG A 13 -10.48 -8.85 -16.06
CA ARG A 13 -11.52 -7.81 -16.20
C ARG A 13 -12.50 -7.81 -15.03
N LEU A 14 -12.85 -9.00 -14.51
CA LEU A 14 -13.70 -9.12 -13.32
C LEU A 14 -13.02 -8.60 -12.06
N LEU A 15 -11.71 -8.85 -11.88
CA LEU A 15 -10.94 -8.33 -10.75
C LEU A 15 -10.84 -6.80 -10.78
N ASP A 16 -10.51 -6.22 -11.93
CA ASP A 16 -10.41 -4.77 -12.10
C ASP A 16 -11.77 -4.09 -11.85
N ALA A 17 -12.84 -4.59 -12.49
CA ALA A 17 -14.19 -4.07 -12.29
C ALA A 17 -14.68 -4.21 -10.84
N ALA A 18 -14.35 -5.32 -10.19
CA ALA A 18 -14.70 -5.53 -8.79
C ALA A 18 -13.94 -4.57 -7.87
N GLY A 19 -12.65 -4.33 -8.14
CA GLY A 19 -11.85 -3.35 -7.42
C GLY A 19 -12.44 -1.95 -7.48
N GLU A 20 -12.85 -1.49 -8.65
CA GLU A 20 -13.52 -0.20 -8.83
C GLU A 20 -14.86 -0.12 -8.08
N ILE A 21 -15.71 -1.13 -8.18
CA ILE A 21 -17.02 -1.14 -7.51
C ILE A 21 -16.86 -1.23 -5.99
N PHE A 22 -15.98 -2.12 -5.50
CA PHE A 22 -15.76 -2.24 -4.05
C PHE A 22 -15.13 -0.98 -3.45
N SER A 23 -14.19 -0.33 -4.14
CA SER A 23 -13.56 0.90 -3.64
C SER A 23 -14.54 2.08 -3.61
N SER A 24 -15.47 2.16 -4.55
CA SER A 24 -16.45 3.25 -4.63
C SER A 24 -17.65 3.06 -3.71
N LYS A 25 -18.18 1.83 -3.59
CA LYS A 25 -19.43 1.54 -2.86
C LYS A 25 -19.21 0.80 -1.54
N GLY A 26 -18.06 0.25 -1.30
CA GLY A 26 -17.78 -0.67 -0.21
C GLY A 26 -18.29 -2.08 -0.47
N TYR A 27 -17.84 -3.02 0.38
CA TYR A 27 -18.19 -4.43 0.24
C TYR A 27 -19.71 -4.65 0.30
N GLN A 28 -20.42 -4.06 1.27
CA GLN A 28 -21.84 -4.32 1.50
C GLN A 28 -22.72 -3.88 0.31
N ALA A 29 -22.58 -2.63 -0.14
CA ALA A 29 -23.43 -2.04 -1.17
C ALA A 29 -23.08 -2.49 -2.60
N ALA A 30 -21.89 -3.01 -2.83
CA ALA A 30 -21.47 -3.53 -4.13
C ALA A 30 -22.29 -4.77 -4.53
N THR A 31 -22.75 -4.83 -5.77
CA THR A 31 -23.51 -5.97 -6.30
C THR A 31 -22.74 -6.68 -7.41
N VAL A 32 -22.90 -8.01 -7.46
CA VAL A 32 -22.32 -8.86 -8.50
C VAL A 32 -22.79 -8.43 -9.90
N ARG A 33 -24.03 -7.94 -10.02
CA ARG A 33 -24.59 -7.42 -11.30
C ARG A 33 -23.86 -6.19 -11.81
N GLU A 34 -23.52 -5.25 -10.93
CA GLU A 34 -22.76 -4.06 -11.31
C GLU A 34 -21.35 -4.40 -11.75
N ILE A 35 -20.71 -5.33 -11.02
CA ILE A 35 -19.37 -5.82 -11.35
C ILE A 35 -19.36 -6.48 -12.73
N THR A 36 -20.30 -7.39 -13.01
CA THR A 36 -20.37 -8.06 -14.31
C THR A 36 -20.71 -7.12 -15.45
N LYS A 37 -21.58 -6.12 -15.20
CA LYS A 37 -21.89 -5.07 -16.18
C LYS A 37 -20.63 -4.26 -16.54
N LEU A 38 -19.87 -3.83 -15.54
CA LEU A 38 -18.63 -3.07 -15.76
C LEU A 38 -17.56 -3.92 -16.46
N ALA A 39 -17.41 -5.18 -16.06
CA ALA A 39 -16.47 -6.13 -16.67
C ALA A 39 -16.87 -6.60 -18.07
N LYS A 40 -18.06 -6.25 -18.57
CA LYS A 40 -18.66 -6.79 -19.81
C LYS A 40 -18.66 -8.32 -19.81
N ALA A 41 -19.03 -8.93 -18.69
CA ALA A 41 -19.09 -10.37 -18.45
C ALA A 41 -20.52 -10.78 -18.05
N ASN A 42 -20.83 -12.06 -18.12
CA ASN A 42 -22.10 -12.60 -17.64
C ASN A 42 -21.99 -12.97 -16.14
N LEU A 43 -23.15 -13.12 -15.49
CA LEU A 43 -23.21 -13.47 -14.07
C LEU A 43 -22.58 -14.83 -13.77
N ALA A 44 -22.69 -15.79 -14.70
CA ALA A 44 -22.13 -17.12 -14.55
C ALA A 44 -20.60 -17.09 -14.47
N ALA A 45 -19.94 -16.09 -15.09
CA ALA A 45 -18.49 -15.94 -15.04
C ALA A 45 -17.97 -15.70 -13.61
N ILE A 46 -18.70 -14.97 -12.75
CA ILE A 46 -18.29 -14.81 -11.35
C ILE A 46 -18.38 -16.14 -10.60
N HIS A 47 -19.47 -16.87 -10.78
CA HIS A 47 -19.60 -18.19 -10.15
C HIS A 47 -18.52 -19.16 -10.64
N TYR A 48 -18.20 -19.12 -11.91
CA TYR A 48 -17.17 -19.97 -12.51
C TYR A 48 -15.77 -19.63 -11.98
N HIS A 49 -15.37 -18.35 -12.00
CA HIS A 49 -14.01 -17.94 -11.63
C HIS A 49 -13.78 -17.78 -10.12
N PHE A 50 -14.80 -17.41 -9.36
CA PHE A 50 -14.66 -17.03 -7.95
C PHE A 50 -15.63 -17.72 -7.00
N GLY A 51 -16.73 -18.28 -7.50
CA GLY A 51 -17.73 -18.96 -6.68
C GLY A 51 -18.69 -18.02 -5.96
N SER A 52 -18.18 -17.04 -5.22
CA SER A 52 -19.00 -16.10 -4.42
C SER A 52 -18.46 -14.66 -4.46
N LYS A 53 -19.27 -13.71 -3.97
CA LYS A 53 -18.86 -12.30 -3.79
C LYS A 53 -17.71 -12.17 -2.79
N ASP A 54 -17.73 -12.97 -1.71
CA ASP A 54 -16.65 -12.98 -0.70
C ASP A 54 -15.33 -13.42 -1.31
N ARG A 55 -15.33 -14.53 -2.04
CA ARG A 55 -14.12 -15.03 -2.71
C ARG A 55 -13.63 -14.09 -3.80
N LEU A 56 -14.54 -13.42 -4.51
CA LEU A 56 -14.17 -12.35 -5.45
C LEU A 56 -13.49 -11.20 -4.73
N TYR A 57 -14.04 -10.74 -3.59
CA TYR A 57 -13.45 -9.67 -2.79
C TYR A 57 -12.05 -10.05 -2.29
N GLN A 58 -11.88 -11.26 -1.79
CA GLN A 58 -10.58 -11.81 -1.38
C GLN A 58 -9.59 -11.81 -2.55
N ALA A 59 -10.00 -12.31 -3.71
CA ALA A 59 -9.15 -12.35 -4.90
C ALA A 59 -8.75 -10.95 -5.40
N VAL A 60 -9.65 -9.96 -5.28
CA VAL A 60 -9.36 -8.54 -5.57
C VAL A 60 -8.27 -8.01 -4.65
N LEU A 61 -8.39 -8.22 -3.35
CA LEU A 61 -7.40 -7.78 -2.36
C LEU A 61 -6.03 -8.42 -2.59
N GLU A 62 -6.01 -9.74 -2.79
CA GLU A 62 -4.78 -10.49 -3.04
C GLU A 62 -4.10 -10.06 -4.35
N HIS A 63 -4.89 -9.85 -5.41
CA HIS A 63 -4.39 -9.38 -6.70
C HIS A 63 -3.74 -8.00 -6.57
N ALA A 64 -4.46 -7.05 -5.99
CA ALA A 64 -4.00 -5.70 -5.84
C ALA A 64 -2.77 -5.56 -4.93
N HIS A 65 -2.76 -6.30 -3.81
CA HIS A 65 -1.61 -6.32 -2.92
C HIS A 65 -0.36 -6.89 -3.62
N ARG A 66 -0.52 -7.95 -4.40
CA ARG A 66 0.56 -8.55 -5.18
C ARG A 66 1.12 -7.60 -6.23
N GLU A 67 0.24 -6.93 -6.98
CA GLU A 67 0.64 -5.95 -8.00
C GLU A 67 1.35 -4.74 -7.37
N ALA A 68 0.83 -4.21 -6.27
CA ALA A 68 1.47 -3.13 -5.54
C ALA A 68 2.84 -3.55 -4.98
N GLY A 69 2.95 -4.78 -4.45
CA GLY A 69 4.21 -5.32 -3.94
C GLY A 69 5.24 -5.58 -5.03
N ARG A 70 4.81 -5.96 -6.24
CA ARG A 70 5.69 -6.17 -7.38
C ARG A 70 6.20 -4.84 -7.96
N ARG A 71 5.32 -3.83 -8.03
CA ARG A 71 5.65 -2.51 -8.58
C ARG A 71 6.50 -1.69 -7.62
N PHE A 72 6.19 -1.74 -6.35
CA PHE A 72 6.89 -1.02 -5.29
C PHE A 72 7.28 -1.99 -4.16
N PRO A 73 8.30 -2.82 -4.35
CA PRO A 73 8.74 -3.75 -3.31
C PRO A 73 9.21 -2.95 -2.07
N PRO A 74 9.11 -3.52 -0.85
CA PRO A 74 9.47 -2.81 0.39
C PRO A 74 10.93 -2.35 0.47
N ASP A 75 11.81 -3.01 -0.26
CA ASP A 75 13.23 -2.72 -0.32
C ASP A 75 13.63 -1.83 -1.50
N LEU A 76 12.71 -1.57 -2.44
CA LEU A 76 12.94 -0.81 -3.67
C LEU A 76 14.22 -1.22 -4.41
N GLY A 77 14.58 -2.50 -4.36
CA GLY A 77 15.78 -3.03 -5.01
C GLY A 77 17.10 -2.71 -4.31
N LEU A 78 17.08 -2.38 -3.03
CA LEU A 78 18.28 -2.28 -2.23
C LEU A 78 19.09 -3.59 -2.28
N LEU A 79 20.41 -3.48 -2.31
CA LEU A 79 21.28 -4.63 -2.28
C LEU A 79 21.15 -5.36 -0.92
N PRO A 80 21.33 -6.70 -0.93
CA PRO A 80 21.42 -7.47 0.32
C PRO A 80 22.51 -6.89 1.23
N GLY A 81 22.19 -6.75 2.53
CA GLY A 81 23.13 -6.20 3.51
C GLY A 81 23.04 -4.68 3.69
N ALA A 82 22.10 -4.01 3.03
CA ALA A 82 21.84 -2.60 3.30
C ALA A 82 21.51 -2.38 4.80
N ASP A 83 22.00 -1.27 5.36
CA ASP A 83 21.79 -0.94 6.76
C ASP A 83 20.31 -0.66 7.08
N ALA A 84 19.96 -0.65 8.36
CA ALA A 84 18.59 -0.49 8.79
C ALA A 84 17.99 0.90 8.43
N LYS A 85 18.81 1.95 8.33
CA LYS A 85 18.36 3.29 7.95
C LYS A 85 18.00 3.34 6.47
N ALA A 86 18.84 2.78 5.62
CA ALA A 86 18.57 2.65 4.18
C ALA A 86 17.31 1.81 3.91
N ARG A 87 17.14 0.70 4.65
CA ARG A 87 15.94 -0.14 4.56
C ARG A 87 14.69 0.59 5.05
N LEU A 88 14.80 1.43 6.10
CA LEU A 88 13.69 2.27 6.55
C LEU A 88 13.28 3.26 5.47
N PHE A 89 14.25 3.91 4.82
CA PHE A 89 13.97 4.87 3.73
C PHE A 89 13.30 4.17 2.54
N ALA A 90 13.83 3.05 2.11
CA ALA A 90 13.23 2.28 1.01
C ALA A 90 11.78 1.86 1.33
N TYR A 91 11.55 1.37 2.55
CA TYR A 91 10.21 0.99 3.01
C TYR A 91 9.22 2.17 3.02
N VAL A 92 9.62 3.30 3.60
CA VAL A 92 8.80 4.52 3.67
C VAL A 92 8.48 5.04 2.27
N ARG A 93 9.50 5.12 1.40
CA ARG A 93 9.33 5.53 0.00
C ARG A 93 8.39 4.60 -0.75
N ALA A 94 8.58 3.27 -0.62
CA ALA A 94 7.69 2.27 -1.22
C ALA A 94 6.24 2.40 -0.75
N LEU A 95 6.04 2.66 0.54
CA LEU A 95 4.70 2.86 1.11
C LEU A 95 4.03 4.12 0.55
N LEU A 96 4.75 5.25 0.47
CA LEU A 96 4.25 6.50 -0.10
C LEU A 96 3.89 6.32 -1.59
N LEU A 97 4.75 5.68 -2.37
CA LEU A 97 4.48 5.36 -3.79
C LEU A 97 3.22 4.50 -3.96
N ARG A 98 3.00 3.51 -3.09
CA ARG A 98 1.77 2.69 -3.10
C ARG A 98 0.53 3.51 -2.74
N LEU A 99 0.65 4.44 -1.79
CA LEU A 99 -0.47 5.29 -1.37
C LEU A 99 -0.83 6.34 -2.43
N GLU A 100 0.16 6.86 -3.16
CA GLU A 100 -0.01 7.85 -4.25
C GLU A 100 -0.24 7.21 -5.63
N ASP A 101 -0.27 5.88 -5.73
CA ASP A 101 -0.43 5.20 -7.02
C ASP A 101 -1.68 5.65 -7.77
N LYS A 102 -1.46 6.22 -8.97
CA LYS A 102 -2.51 6.71 -9.88
C LYS A 102 -2.77 5.75 -11.06
N SER A 103 -2.16 4.56 -11.05
CA SER A 103 -2.36 3.55 -12.08
C SER A 103 -3.79 3.02 -12.10
N ARG A 104 -4.05 2.07 -13.01
CA ARG A 104 -5.33 1.34 -13.05
C ARG A 104 -5.71 0.66 -11.73
N HIS A 105 -4.76 0.43 -10.82
CA HIS A 105 -4.99 -0.15 -9.50
C HIS A 105 -5.11 0.91 -8.37
N ALA A 106 -5.21 2.20 -8.71
CA ALA A 106 -5.40 3.29 -7.74
C ALA A 106 -6.62 3.09 -6.81
N TRP A 107 -7.58 2.25 -7.22
CA TRP A 107 -8.71 1.85 -6.38
C TRP A 107 -8.26 1.09 -5.11
N LEU A 108 -7.06 0.48 -5.08
CA LEU A 108 -6.57 -0.24 -3.89
C LEU A 108 -6.43 0.70 -2.69
N SER A 109 -5.79 1.85 -2.86
CA SER A 109 -5.62 2.82 -1.77
C SER A 109 -6.97 3.31 -1.24
N ARG A 110 -7.94 3.55 -2.13
CA ARG A 110 -9.32 3.92 -1.75
C ARG A 110 -10.01 2.77 -1.01
N LEU A 111 -9.86 1.53 -1.50
CA LEU A 111 -10.44 0.35 -0.87
C LEU A 111 -9.88 0.14 0.53
N MET A 112 -8.56 0.27 0.71
CA MET A 112 -7.90 0.18 2.01
C MET A 112 -8.34 1.29 2.96
N ALA A 113 -8.41 2.54 2.48
CA ALA A 113 -8.88 3.66 3.30
C ALA A 113 -10.32 3.43 3.78
N ARG A 114 -11.19 2.93 2.89
CA ARG A 114 -12.57 2.61 3.24
C ARG A 114 -12.68 1.46 4.23
N GLU A 115 -11.91 0.38 4.05
CA GLU A 115 -11.89 -0.75 4.97
C GLU A 115 -11.43 -0.35 6.38
N MET A 116 -10.51 0.64 6.48
CA MET A 116 -10.10 1.20 7.77
C MET A 116 -11.17 2.09 8.41
N ALA A 117 -11.97 2.79 7.62
CA ALA A 117 -13.02 3.68 8.13
C ALA A 117 -14.32 2.93 8.44
N GLU A 118 -14.70 1.97 7.61
CA GLU A 118 -15.91 1.17 7.69
C GLU A 118 -15.57 -0.32 7.53
N PRO A 119 -15.10 -0.99 8.61
CA PRO A 119 -14.65 -2.38 8.53
C PRO A 119 -15.72 -3.33 8.00
N SER A 120 -15.36 -4.11 6.98
CA SER A 120 -16.19 -5.19 6.48
C SER A 120 -15.98 -6.50 7.26
N PRO A 121 -16.81 -7.52 7.09
CA PRO A 121 -16.56 -8.86 7.64
C PRO A 121 -15.22 -9.47 7.17
N ASN A 122 -14.60 -8.92 6.13
CA ASN A 122 -13.33 -9.40 5.59
C ASN A 122 -12.09 -8.69 6.19
N LEU A 123 -12.24 -7.80 7.19
CA LEU A 123 -11.12 -7.07 7.80
C LEU A 123 -10.00 -8.00 8.29
N THR A 124 -10.34 -9.12 8.91
CA THR A 124 -9.33 -10.10 9.38
C THR A 124 -8.46 -10.57 8.21
N LEU A 125 -9.08 -10.91 7.10
CA LEU A 125 -8.36 -11.32 5.89
C LEU A 125 -7.48 -10.19 5.33
N VAL A 126 -7.99 -8.95 5.30
CA VAL A 126 -7.21 -7.76 4.89
C VAL A 126 -5.97 -7.62 5.75
N VAL A 127 -6.13 -7.73 7.06
CA VAL A 127 -5.00 -7.66 8.00
C VAL A 127 -3.99 -8.77 7.73
N GLU A 128 -4.44 -10.02 7.68
CA GLU A 128 -3.55 -11.18 7.53
C GLU A 128 -2.82 -11.22 6.18
N ARG A 129 -3.51 -10.91 5.09
CA ARG A 129 -2.98 -11.06 3.72
C ARG A 129 -2.30 -9.81 3.19
N CYS A 130 -2.75 -8.63 3.59
CA CYS A 130 -2.26 -7.37 3.01
C CYS A 130 -1.38 -6.57 3.99
N LEU A 131 -1.74 -6.49 5.27
CA LEU A 131 -1.06 -5.59 6.19
C LEU A 131 0.03 -6.29 7.01
N ALA A 132 -0.23 -7.50 7.51
CA ALA A 132 0.70 -8.20 8.40
C ALA A 132 2.06 -8.48 7.75
N PRO A 133 2.19 -8.93 6.48
CA PRO A 133 3.48 -9.15 5.86
C PRO A 133 4.35 -7.89 5.81
N ALA A 134 3.79 -6.76 5.40
CA ALA A 134 4.49 -5.48 5.37
C ALA A 134 4.86 -5.00 6.78
N ASN A 135 3.96 -5.20 7.76
CA ASN A 135 4.21 -4.84 9.16
C ASN A 135 5.37 -5.64 9.77
N VAL A 136 5.50 -6.94 9.44
CA VAL A 136 6.63 -7.77 9.89
C VAL A 136 7.95 -7.19 9.41
N VAL A 137 8.05 -6.78 8.14
CA VAL A 137 9.26 -6.16 7.58
C VAL A 137 9.61 -4.87 8.35
N LEU A 138 8.65 -3.96 8.51
CA LEU A 138 8.89 -2.69 9.20
C LEU A 138 9.29 -2.88 10.67
N ARG A 139 8.61 -3.79 11.38
CA ARG A 139 8.94 -4.11 12.76
C ARG A 139 10.36 -4.67 12.90
N GLY A 140 10.81 -5.49 11.95
CA GLY A 140 12.18 -5.98 11.92
C GLY A 140 13.19 -4.85 11.79
N ILE A 141 12.95 -3.89 10.89
CA ILE A 141 13.80 -2.71 10.70
C ILE A 141 13.83 -1.85 11.98
N VAL A 142 12.66 -1.56 12.55
CA VAL A 142 12.55 -0.76 13.78
C VAL A 142 13.20 -1.44 14.97
N ALA A 143 13.05 -2.77 15.12
CA ALA A 143 13.69 -3.53 16.19
C ALA A 143 15.21 -3.46 16.11
N GLU A 144 15.77 -3.55 14.89
CA GLU A 144 17.23 -3.43 14.67
C GLU A 144 17.72 -2.02 15.03
N LEU A 145 16.98 -0.97 14.66
CA LEU A 145 17.33 0.43 14.99
C LEU A 145 17.25 0.72 16.49
N LEU A 146 16.31 0.12 17.21
CA LEU A 146 16.18 0.25 18.67
C LEU A 146 17.20 -0.59 19.44
N GLY A 147 17.80 -1.60 18.79
CA GLY A 147 18.78 -2.50 19.37
C GLY A 147 18.20 -3.73 20.09
N PRO A 148 19.06 -4.63 20.58
CA PRO A 148 18.68 -5.97 21.03
C PRO A 148 17.80 -6.01 22.30
N ALA A 149 17.76 -4.93 23.06
CA ALA A 149 16.93 -4.80 24.28
C ALA A 149 15.57 -4.12 23.99
N ALA A 150 15.19 -3.95 22.73
CA ALA A 150 13.97 -3.25 22.36
C ALA A 150 12.71 -3.94 22.90
N ASP A 151 11.89 -3.20 23.62
CA ASP A 151 10.57 -3.67 24.04
C ASP A 151 9.66 -3.90 22.84
N PRO A 152 8.99 -5.08 22.72
CA PRO A 152 8.09 -5.36 21.60
C PRO A 152 6.97 -4.34 21.42
N LEU A 153 6.46 -3.75 22.50
CA LEU A 153 5.43 -2.71 22.45
C LEU A 153 6.00 -1.39 21.90
N ALA A 154 7.22 -1.02 22.28
CA ALA A 154 7.92 0.14 21.73
C ALA A 154 8.15 -0.05 20.21
N VAL A 155 8.64 -1.23 19.79
CA VAL A 155 8.79 -1.57 18.35
C VAL A 155 7.48 -1.41 17.60
N ALA A 156 6.38 -1.93 18.14
CA ALA A 156 5.07 -1.82 17.52
C ALA A 156 4.60 -0.36 17.39
N ARG A 157 4.77 0.44 18.45
CA ARG A 157 4.38 1.87 18.48
C ARG A 157 5.18 2.70 17.47
N HIS A 158 6.51 2.54 17.42
CA HIS A 158 7.35 3.23 16.45
C HIS A 158 7.00 2.82 15.00
N ALA A 159 6.82 1.54 14.75
CA ALA A 159 6.40 1.07 13.42
C ALA A 159 5.05 1.69 12.99
N GLN A 160 4.06 1.75 13.89
CA GLN A 160 2.77 2.37 13.58
C GLN A 160 2.88 3.90 13.44
N SER A 161 3.78 4.57 14.14
CA SER A 161 4.05 6.00 13.97
C SER A 161 4.61 6.30 12.58
N VAL A 162 5.53 5.48 12.07
CA VAL A 162 6.04 5.58 10.68
C VAL A 162 4.90 5.46 9.67
N VAL A 163 4.08 4.41 9.79
CA VAL A 163 2.93 4.20 8.88
C VAL A 163 1.93 5.33 8.98
N GLY A 164 1.63 5.81 10.20
CA GLY A 164 0.71 6.91 10.45
C GLY A 164 1.13 8.20 9.76
N GLN A 165 2.41 8.57 9.84
CA GLN A 165 2.94 9.74 9.13
C GLN A 165 2.78 9.61 7.62
N CYS A 166 3.18 8.47 7.02
CA CYS A 166 3.03 8.26 5.58
C CYS A 166 1.56 8.41 5.14
N ARG A 167 0.63 7.82 5.89
CA ARG A 167 -0.80 7.91 5.59
C ARG A 167 -1.31 9.34 5.70
N HIS A 168 -0.92 10.06 6.74
CA HIS A 168 -1.34 11.45 6.97
C HIS A 168 -0.92 12.36 5.80
N PHE A 169 0.33 12.31 5.36
CA PHE A 169 0.80 13.13 4.25
C PHE A 169 0.07 12.86 2.93
N VAL A 170 -0.42 11.63 2.71
CA VAL A 170 -1.09 11.28 1.45
C VAL A 170 -2.61 11.41 1.56
N LEU A 171 -3.24 10.80 2.59
CA LEU A 171 -4.70 10.74 2.69
C LEU A 171 -5.31 12.08 3.10
N ASP A 172 -4.62 12.84 3.95
CA ASP A 172 -5.09 14.13 4.44
C ASP A 172 -4.58 15.31 3.61
N ARG A 173 -3.93 15.06 2.47
CA ARG A 173 -3.42 16.11 1.56
C ARG A 173 -4.43 17.22 1.23
N PRO A 174 -5.74 16.91 0.97
CA PRO A 174 -6.74 17.97 0.74
C PRO A 174 -6.98 18.88 1.96
N VAL A 175 -6.72 18.39 3.16
CA VAL A 175 -6.79 19.17 4.40
C VAL A 175 -5.50 19.97 4.58
N LEU A 176 -4.35 19.32 4.43
CA LEU A 176 -3.03 19.94 4.60
C LEU A 176 -2.84 21.13 3.65
N SER A 177 -3.23 21.00 2.38
CA SER A 177 -3.13 22.11 1.41
C SER A 177 -4.00 23.32 1.75
N ARG A 178 -5.05 23.14 2.56
CA ARG A 178 -5.90 24.24 3.03
C ARG A 178 -5.40 24.84 4.34
N LEU A 179 -4.81 24.03 5.20
CA LEU A 179 -4.18 24.50 6.47
C LEU A 179 -2.90 25.28 6.21
N TYR A 180 -2.19 24.94 5.16
CA TYR A 180 -0.89 25.49 4.81
C TYR A 180 -0.87 26.01 3.37
N PRO A 181 -1.64 27.07 3.05
CA PRO A 181 -1.75 27.59 1.68
C PRO A 181 -0.44 28.14 1.12
N ASP A 182 0.43 28.66 2.01
CA ASP A 182 1.69 29.28 1.62
C ASP A 182 2.89 28.32 1.67
N CYS A 183 2.73 27.13 2.24
CA CYS A 183 3.78 26.12 2.35
C CYS A 183 3.17 24.71 2.39
N ASP A 184 3.02 24.09 1.23
CA ASP A 184 2.48 22.72 1.15
C ASP A 184 3.45 21.72 1.83
N PRO A 185 3.03 21.06 2.92
CA PRO A 185 3.85 20.04 3.59
C PRO A 185 4.21 18.83 2.71
N GLY A 186 3.47 18.62 1.62
CA GLY A 186 3.76 17.61 0.61
C GLY A 186 4.63 18.11 -0.56
N GLN A 187 5.12 19.34 -0.49
CA GLN A 187 5.98 19.89 -1.53
C GLN A 187 7.27 19.07 -1.70
N GLY A 188 7.72 18.92 -2.94
CA GLY A 188 8.88 18.09 -3.29
C GLY A 188 8.54 16.62 -3.53
N GLY A 189 7.26 16.23 -3.41
CA GLY A 189 6.76 14.90 -3.76
C GLY A 189 7.18 13.79 -2.78
N VAL A 190 7.09 12.56 -3.26
CA VAL A 190 7.32 11.35 -2.45
C VAL A 190 8.69 11.35 -1.78
N ASP A 191 9.74 11.76 -2.48
CA ASP A 191 11.11 11.67 -1.97
C ASP A 191 11.36 12.66 -0.81
N ALA A 192 10.84 13.89 -0.93
CA ALA A 192 10.93 14.87 0.15
C ALA A 192 10.15 14.44 1.39
N VAL A 193 8.94 13.93 1.21
CA VAL A 193 8.11 13.41 2.31
C VAL A 193 8.77 12.17 2.93
N ALA A 194 9.30 11.25 2.12
CA ALA A 194 10.01 10.08 2.61
C ALA A 194 11.21 10.45 3.48
N LEU A 195 12.02 11.39 3.01
CA LEU A 195 13.19 11.88 3.76
C LEU A 195 12.77 12.53 5.08
N HIS A 196 11.72 13.35 5.06
CA HIS A 196 11.17 13.97 6.28
C HIS A 196 10.73 12.92 7.31
N VAL A 197 9.89 11.94 6.86
CA VAL A 197 9.37 10.88 7.75
C VAL A 197 10.50 10.03 8.32
N VAL A 198 11.53 9.72 7.52
CA VAL A 198 12.68 8.93 7.98
C VAL A 198 13.51 9.70 8.98
N ARG A 199 13.88 10.97 8.70
CA ARG A 199 14.65 11.80 9.65
C ARG A 199 13.92 11.97 10.97
N PHE A 200 12.63 12.26 10.95
CA PHE A 200 11.80 12.35 12.15
C PHE A 200 11.78 11.03 12.93
N SER A 201 11.60 9.91 12.23
CA SER A 201 11.55 8.58 12.85
C SER A 201 12.89 8.16 13.44
N LEU A 202 14.00 8.39 12.74
CA LEU A 202 15.35 8.10 13.24
C LEU A 202 15.70 8.91 14.49
N ALA A 203 15.31 10.20 14.53
CA ALA A 203 15.49 11.03 15.72
C ALA A 203 14.68 10.47 16.91
N ALA A 204 13.42 10.04 16.68
CA ALA A 204 12.58 9.44 17.71
C ALA A 204 13.09 8.07 18.18
N LEU A 205 13.80 7.32 17.31
CA LEU A 205 14.44 6.05 17.62
C LEU A 205 15.80 6.23 18.35
N GLY A 206 16.23 7.47 18.59
CA GLY A 206 17.50 7.74 19.29
C GLY A 206 18.76 7.59 18.44
N CYS A 207 18.61 7.55 17.10
CA CYS A 207 19.76 7.51 16.21
C CYS A 207 20.45 8.89 16.18
N ALA A 208 21.71 8.97 16.61
CA ALA A 208 22.45 10.23 16.82
C ALA A 208 22.56 11.09 15.54
N ASP A 209 22.66 10.47 14.38
CA ASP A 209 22.76 11.08 13.06
C ASP A 209 21.43 11.10 12.28
N GLY A 210 20.32 10.83 12.95
CA GLY A 210 19.03 10.72 12.30
C GLY A 210 18.56 12.01 11.61
N ARG A 211 18.94 13.17 12.13
CA ARG A 211 18.56 14.48 11.55
C ARG A 211 19.30 14.78 10.25
N ASP A 212 20.53 14.31 10.12
CA ASP A 212 21.42 14.56 8.98
C ASP A 212 21.46 13.36 8.02
N TYR A 213 20.57 12.41 8.19
CA TYR A 213 20.49 11.22 7.34
C TYR A 213 20.33 11.61 5.86
N GLU A 214 21.20 11.06 5.02
CA GLU A 214 21.11 11.13 3.56
C GLU A 214 20.65 9.78 2.99
N PRO A 215 19.66 9.78 2.09
CA PRO A 215 19.13 8.55 1.54
C PRO A 215 20.11 7.93 0.53
N PRO A 216 20.10 6.59 0.37
CA PRO A 216 20.80 5.93 -0.70
C PRO A 216 20.21 6.35 -2.06
N ASN A 217 21.05 6.33 -3.09
CA ASN A 217 20.57 6.50 -4.46
C ASN A 217 19.76 5.26 -4.86
N LEU A 218 18.46 5.33 -4.74
CA LEU A 218 17.55 4.28 -5.24
C LEU A 218 17.29 4.57 -6.72
N ALA A 219 17.37 3.54 -7.56
CA ALA A 219 17.08 3.65 -8.98
C ALA A 219 15.78 4.43 -9.20
N SER A 220 15.84 5.52 -9.97
CA SER A 220 14.67 6.25 -10.43
C SER A 220 13.77 5.27 -11.18
N GLU A 221 12.46 5.37 -10.97
CA GLU A 221 11.50 4.60 -11.76
C GLU A 221 11.85 4.78 -13.24
N SER A 222 12.43 3.74 -13.87
CA SER A 222 12.51 3.67 -15.31
C SER A 222 11.07 3.61 -15.82
N GLY A 223 10.61 4.73 -16.39
CA GLY A 223 9.29 4.85 -16.94
C GLY A 223 9.03 3.76 -17.96
N ASP A 224 8.05 2.93 -17.70
CA ASP A 224 7.29 2.22 -18.71
C ASP A 224 5.87 2.75 -18.66
N ALA A 225 5.72 3.92 -19.28
CA ALA A 225 4.45 4.37 -19.81
C ALA A 225 4.50 4.04 -21.31
N SER A 226 4.05 2.86 -21.68
CA SER A 226 3.65 2.50 -23.06
C SER A 226 2.44 1.60 -23.02
#